data_3b169ba465b0f05bd5dc70c35a3dff29
#
_entry.id   3b169ba465b0f05bd5dc70c35a3dff29
#
_cell.length_a   1.000
_cell.length_b   1.000
_cell.length_c   1.000
_cell.angle_alpha   90.00
_cell.angle_beta   90.00
_cell.angle_gamma   90.00
#
_symmetry.space_group_name_H-M   'P 1'
#
loop_
_entity.id
_entity.type
_entity.pdbx_description
1 polymer ?
#
loop_
_entity_poly.entity_id
_entity_poly.type
_entity_poly.pdbx_seq_one_letter_code
_entity_poly.pdbx_strand_id
1 'polypeptide(L)'
;MAKGPGRKGGGAKSADPANRLLADNRLARHQYEILETLETGVELLGTEVKSIRAGQVNLRDGFCLIRNGEMQLHNVHISPHSHAGRFFNHEPLRVRKLLAHRREIDKLRVSLDQKGLTLIPLNLHLKGSWIKITIGLGKGRKLHDKRQDEKSKQIAKETRAAVARL
;
A
#
# COMPACT_ATOMS: atom_id res chain seq x y z
N MET A 1 -4.62 14.39 -53.06
CA MET A 1 -3.71 14.12 -51.93
C MET A 1 -4.48 14.33 -50.61
N ALA A 2 -4.95 13.27 -50.00
CA ALA A 2 -5.69 13.32 -48.73
C ALA A 2 -4.78 12.94 -47.58
N LYS A 3 -4.53 13.88 -46.66
CA LYS A 3 -3.81 13.62 -45.39
C LYS A 3 -4.75 12.93 -44.43
N GLY A 4 -4.41 11.71 -44.03
CA GLY A 4 -5.10 10.95 -42.97
C GLY A 4 -4.88 11.54 -41.57
N PRO A 5 -5.84 11.36 -40.62
CA PRO A 5 -5.73 11.89 -39.29
C PRO A 5 -4.73 11.08 -38.45
N GLY A 6 -3.78 11.79 -37.87
CA GLY A 6 -2.77 11.22 -36.99
C GLY A 6 -3.38 10.55 -35.74
N ARG A 7 -3.05 9.30 -35.52
CA ARG A 7 -3.31 8.57 -34.25
C ARG A 7 -2.59 9.27 -33.10
N LYS A 8 -3.37 9.89 -32.21
CA LYS A 8 -2.88 10.31 -30.90
C LYS A 8 -2.69 9.04 -30.05
N GLY A 9 -1.44 8.60 -29.97
CA GLY A 9 -1.03 7.56 -29.02
C GLY A 9 -1.28 8.08 -27.60
N GLY A 10 -2.14 7.38 -26.86
CA GLY A 10 -2.30 7.61 -25.42
C GLY A 10 -0.98 7.29 -24.72
N GLY A 11 -0.21 8.31 -24.39
CA GLY A 11 1.01 8.19 -23.62
C GLY A 11 0.68 7.64 -22.25
N ALA A 12 1.08 6.39 -21.98
CA ALA A 12 1.20 5.91 -20.62
C ALA A 12 2.14 6.89 -19.90
N LYS A 13 1.63 7.58 -18.88
CA LYS A 13 2.45 8.44 -18.03
C LYS A 13 3.56 7.55 -17.47
N SER A 14 4.77 7.70 -17.96
CA SER A 14 5.97 7.09 -17.38
C SER A 14 6.00 7.54 -15.93
N ALA A 15 5.83 6.59 -14.99
CA ALA A 15 5.95 6.89 -13.58
C ALA A 15 7.35 7.46 -13.35
N ASP A 16 7.42 8.66 -12.80
CA ASP A 16 8.67 9.29 -12.41
C ASP A 16 9.46 8.29 -11.54
N PRO A 17 10.69 7.91 -11.93
CA PRO A 17 11.48 6.96 -11.17
C PRO A 17 11.68 7.38 -9.72
N ALA A 18 11.55 8.67 -9.41
CA ALA A 18 11.60 9.22 -8.07
C ALA A 18 10.34 8.92 -7.23
N ASN A 19 9.21 8.54 -7.86
CA ASN A 19 7.92 8.26 -7.21
C ASN A 19 7.38 6.87 -7.59
N ARG A 20 8.23 5.85 -7.57
CA ARG A 20 7.87 4.49 -7.97
C ARG A 20 7.13 3.74 -6.86
N LEU A 21 6.00 3.13 -7.20
CA LEU A 21 5.31 2.16 -6.36
C LEU A 21 6.16 0.88 -6.22
N LEU A 22 6.45 0.45 -4.99
CA LEU A 22 7.26 -0.72 -4.68
C LEU A 22 6.40 -1.93 -4.29
N ALA A 23 5.32 -1.70 -3.54
CA ALA A 23 4.36 -2.74 -3.17
C ALA A 23 2.98 -2.13 -2.96
N ASP A 24 1.93 -2.90 -3.26
CA ASP A 24 0.52 -2.50 -3.10
C ASP A 24 -0.29 -3.59 -2.43
N ASN A 25 -1.08 -3.22 -1.43
CA ASN A 25 -1.98 -4.11 -0.70
C ASN A 25 -3.40 -4.01 -1.26
N ARG A 26 -3.62 -4.63 -2.41
CA ARG A 26 -4.95 -4.65 -3.06
C ARG A 26 -6.01 -5.34 -2.21
N LEU A 27 -5.61 -6.36 -1.44
CA LEU A 27 -6.51 -7.11 -0.57
C LEU A 27 -7.08 -6.21 0.54
N ALA A 28 -6.26 -5.34 1.12
CA ALA A 28 -6.71 -4.39 2.14
C ALA A 28 -7.84 -3.50 1.62
N ARG A 29 -7.71 -2.95 0.40
CA ARG A 29 -8.75 -2.11 -0.21
C ARG A 29 -10.05 -2.86 -0.53
N HIS A 30 -9.97 -4.18 -0.70
CA HIS A 30 -11.15 -5.03 -0.88
C HIS A 30 -11.82 -5.38 0.46
N GLN A 31 -11.03 -5.65 1.49
CA GLN A 31 -11.52 -6.10 2.80
C GLN A 31 -12.00 -4.96 3.69
N TYR A 32 -11.45 -3.76 3.51
CA TYR A 32 -11.70 -2.61 4.35
C TYR A 32 -12.20 -1.41 3.53
N GLU A 33 -13.11 -0.67 4.12
CA GLU A 33 -13.43 0.68 3.68
C GLU A 33 -12.40 1.63 4.26
N ILE A 34 -11.63 2.31 3.41
CA ILE A 34 -10.58 3.24 3.84
C ILE A 34 -11.21 4.62 4.05
N LEU A 35 -11.18 5.09 5.29
CA LEU A 35 -11.77 6.36 5.71
C LEU A 35 -10.77 7.52 5.61
N GLU A 36 -9.50 7.26 5.98
CA GLU A 36 -8.44 8.25 5.97
C GLU A 36 -7.12 7.56 5.62
N THR A 37 -6.21 8.30 5.02
CA THR A 37 -4.85 7.81 4.69
C THR A 37 -3.80 8.75 5.23
N LEU A 38 -2.68 8.19 5.68
CA LEU A 38 -1.51 8.92 6.14
C LEU A 38 -0.24 8.37 5.48
N GLU A 39 0.56 9.24 4.88
CA GLU A 39 1.91 8.90 4.41
C GLU A 39 2.91 9.03 5.54
N THR A 40 3.65 7.97 5.83
CA THR A 40 4.64 7.94 6.90
C THR A 40 6.01 7.50 6.40
N GLY A 41 7.07 7.84 7.14
CA GLY A 41 8.36 7.18 7.01
C GLY A 41 8.33 5.79 7.66
N VAL A 42 9.30 4.97 7.34
CA VAL A 42 9.49 3.67 7.98
C VAL A 42 10.98 3.47 8.32
N GLU A 43 11.26 3.03 9.53
CA GLU A 43 12.61 2.72 9.98
C GLU A 43 13.02 1.34 9.45
N LEU A 44 14.00 1.33 8.56
CA LEU A 44 14.46 0.14 7.84
C LEU A 44 15.96 -0.09 8.04
N LEU A 45 16.34 -1.36 8.04
CA LEU A 45 17.73 -1.79 7.93
C LEU A 45 18.19 -1.75 6.47
N GLY A 46 19.49 -1.65 6.23
CA GLY A 46 20.03 -1.58 4.86
C GLY A 46 19.64 -2.78 3.99
N THR A 47 19.60 -3.98 4.57
CA THR A 47 19.15 -5.20 3.88
C THR A 47 17.66 -5.17 3.53
N GLU A 48 16.83 -4.60 4.40
CA GLU A 48 15.39 -4.40 4.13
C GLU A 48 15.17 -3.42 2.97
N VAL A 49 15.90 -2.31 2.95
CA VAL A 49 15.83 -1.32 1.85
C VAL A 49 16.16 -1.98 0.52
N LYS A 50 17.18 -2.81 0.45
CA LYS A 50 17.58 -3.54 -0.77
C LYS A 50 16.48 -4.51 -1.21
N SER A 51 15.91 -5.29 -0.28
CA SER A 51 14.83 -6.23 -0.57
C SER A 51 13.56 -5.54 -1.03
N ILE A 52 13.17 -4.44 -0.40
CA ILE A 52 11.99 -3.65 -0.80
C ILE A 52 12.17 -3.05 -2.19
N ARG A 53 13.35 -2.50 -2.51
CA ARG A 53 13.65 -1.98 -3.84
C ARG A 53 13.63 -3.06 -4.92
N ALA A 54 13.96 -4.31 -4.56
CA ALA A 54 13.84 -5.49 -5.42
C ALA A 54 12.41 -6.04 -5.51
N GLY A 55 11.43 -5.41 -4.82
CA GLY A 55 10.03 -5.87 -4.81
C GLY A 55 9.77 -7.09 -3.93
N GLN A 56 10.71 -7.45 -3.08
CA GLN A 56 10.64 -8.64 -2.21
C GLN A 56 9.98 -8.31 -0.86
N VAL A 57 8.76 -7.76 -0.91
CA VAL A 57 7.98 -7.37 0.27
C VAL A 57 6.52 -7.74 0.08
N ASN A 58 5.87 -8.21 1.14
CA ASN A 58 4.46 -8.55 1.18
C ASN A 58 3.76 -7.79 2.31
N LEU A 59 2.77 -6.96 1.93
CA LEU A 59 1.97 -6.14 2.84
C LEU A 59 0.64 -6.80 3.24
N ARG A 60 0.29 -7.95 2.65
CA ARG A 60 -1.07 -8.51 2.66
C ARG A 60 -1.67 -8.66 4.05
N ASP A 61 -0.92 -9.21 4.99
CA ASP A 61 -1.39 -9.49 6.35
C ASP A 61 -0.85 -8.49 7.37
N GLY A 62 -0.28 -7.38 6.88
CA GLY A 62 0.28 -6.32 7.70
C GLY A 62 -0.80 -5.51 8.40
N PHE A 63 -0.49 -5.04 9.58
CA PHE A 63 -1.31 -4.10 10.35
C PHE A 63 -0.42 -3.16 11.14
N CYS A 64 -1.00 -2.05 11.59
CA CYS A 64 -0.27 -1.08 12.41
C CYS A 64 -0.92 -0.95 13.79
N LEU A 65 -0.08 -0.77 14.81
CA LEU A 65 -0.49 -0.51 16.18
C LEU A 65 0.14 0.81 16.66
N ILE A 66 -0.57 1.49 17.53
CA ILE A 66 -0.05 2.65 18.27
C ILE A 66 0.16 2.20 19.72
N ARG A 67 1.43 2.18 20.15
CA ARG A 67 1.82 1.84 21.52
C ARG A 67 2.79 2.91 22.06
N ASN A 68 2.56 3.36 23.28
CA ASN A 68 3.41 4.37 23.94
C ASN A 68 3.67 5.62 23.11
N GLY A 69 2.68 6.02 22.26
CA GLY A 69 2.79 7.16 21.37
C GLY A 69 3.67 6.95 20.14
N GLU A 70 4.04 5.71 19.86
CA GLU A 70 4.75 5.30 18.66
C GLU A 70 3.85 4.42 17.78
N MET A 71 3.96 4.62 16.47
CA MET A 71 3.28 3.79 15.48
C MET A 71 4.21 2.67 15.02
N GLN A 72 3.73 1.44 15.05
CA GLN A 72 4.50 0.23 14.72
C GLN A 72 3.82 -0.55 13.62
N LEU A 73 4.62 -1.01 12.66
CA LEU A 73 4.20 -1.88 11.56
C LEU A 73 4.49 -3.33 11.93
N HIS A 74 3.45 -4.15 11.93
CA HIS A 74 3.49 -5.56 12.28
C HIS A 74 3.15 -6.45 11.09
N ASN A 75 3.66 -7.67 11.11
CA ASN A 75 3.32 -8.75 10.18
C ASN A 75 3.52 -8.43 8.69
N VAL A 76 4.45 -7.54 8.39
CA VAL A 76 4.90 -7.26 7.02
C VAL A 76 6.14 -8.07 6.73
N HIS A 77 6.04 -9.00 5.79
CA HIS A 77 7.15 -9.86 5.40
C HIS A 77 8.05 -9.14 4.39
N ILE A 78 9.32 -9.00 4.75
CA ILE A 78 10.39 -8.54 3.84
C ILE A 78 11.40 -9.68 3.71
N SER A 79 11.56 -10.21 2.50
CA SER A 79 12.46 -11.34 2.27
C SER A 79 13.90 -10.98 2.58
N PRO A 80 14.69 -11.92 3.12
CA PRO A 80 16.12 -11.73 3.32
C PRO A 80 16.81 -11.36 2.01
N HIS A 81 17.80 -10.46 2.08
CA HIS A 81 18.57 -10.08 0.90
C HIS A 81 19.53 -11.19 0.50
N SER A 82 19.44 -11.69 -0.74
CA SER A 82 20.19 -12.86 -1.22
C SER A 82 21.70 -12.74 -1.15
N HIS A 83 22.23 -11.53 -1.26
CA HIS A 83 23.67 -11.25 -1.22
C HIS A 83 24.20 -10.88 0.19
N ALA A 84 23.32 -10.78 1.19
CA ALA A 84 23.76 -10.62 2.57
C ALA A 84 24.00 -11.98 3.21
N GLY A 85 25.16 -12.19 3.83
CA GLY A 85 25.45 -13.42 4.56
C GLY A 85 24.37 -13.68 5.63
N ARG A 86 24.19 -14.96 5.99
CA ARG A 86 23.15 -15.43 6.92
C ARG A 86 23.11 -14.66 8.25
N PHE A 87 24.27 -14.23 8.73
CA PHE A 87 24.43 -13.50 10.00
C PHE A 87 24.17 -11.99 9.89
N PHE A 88 24.15 -11.43 8.68
CA PHE A 88 24.00 -9.99 8.43
C PHE A 88 22.61 -9.62 7.86
N ASN A 89 21.73 -10.60 7.77
CA ASN A 89 20.38 -10.39 7.25
C ASN A 89 19.40 -9.99 8.35
N HIS A 90 18.29 -9.36 7.96
CA HIS A 90 17.23 -8.99 8.88
C HIS A 90 16.27 -10.16 9.10
N GLU A 91 15.53 -10.11 10.21
CA GLU A 91 14.38 -10.99 10.44
C GLU A 91 13.20 -10.55 9.54
N PRO A 92 12.63 -11.46 8.73
CA PRO A 92 11.60 -11.11 7.75
C PRO A 92 10.34 -10.44 8.33
N LEU A 93 9.90 -10.86 9.51
CA LEU A 93 8.68 -10.37 10.18
C LEU A 93 8.96 -9.37 11.31
N ARG A 94 10.15 -8.81 11.37
CA ARG A 94 10.53 -7.83 12.40
C ARG A 94 9.49 -6.70 12.49
N VAL A 95 9.16 -6.28 13.69
CA VAL A 95 8.37 -5.07 13.93
C VAL A 95 9.18 -3.84 13.52
N ARG A 96 8.56 -2.93 12.78
CA ARG A 96 9.20 -1.72 12.25
C ARG A 96 8.49 -0.48 12.78
N LYS A 97 9.27 0.51 13.19
CA LYS A 97 8.73 1.79 13.63
C LYS A 97 8.33 2.63 12.41
N LEU A 98 7.15 3.24 12.49
CA LEU A 98 6.68 4.21 11.51
C LEU A 98 6.95 5.63 12.01
N LEU A 99 7.42 6.47 11.12
CA LEU A 99 7.82 7.83 11.40
C LEU A 99 6.72 8.79 10.91
N ALA A 100 5.95 9.31 11.84
CA ALA A 100 4.89 10.30 11.61
C ALA A 100 4.97 11.40 12.66
N HIS A 101 4.33 12.53 12.40
CA HIS A 101 4.25 13.61 13.38
C HIS A 101 3.38 13.19 14.57
N ARG A 102 3.76 13.67 15.76
CA ARG A 102 3.04 13.33 17.00
C ARG A 102 1.55 13.64 16.91
N ARG A 103 1.19 14.79 16.33
CA ARG A 103 -0.22 15.18 16.13
C ARG A 103 -1.01 14.21 15.26
N GLU A 104 -0.37 13.66 14.23
CA GLU A 104 -1.00 12.66 13.34
C GLU A 104 -1.23 11.33 14.08
N ILE A 105 -0.24 10.89 14.87
CA ILE A 105 -0.36 9.68 15.68
C ILE A 105 -1.47 9.83 16.72
N ASP A 106 -1.53 10.96 17.43
CA ASP A 106 -2.55 11.21 18.46
C ASP A 106 -3.96 11.29 17.84
N LYS A 107 -4.11 11.90 16.65
CA LYS A 107 -5.38 11.93 15.90
C LYS A 107 -5.84 10.51 15.54
N LEU A 108 -4.94 9.69 14.99
CA LEU A 108 -5.27 8.31 14.63
C LEU A 108 -5.58 7.45 15.86
N ARG A 109 -4.90 7.67 16.99
CA ARG A 109 -5.18 6.99 18.24
C ARG A 109 -6.61 7.24 18.72
N VAL A 110 -7.05 8.50 18.71
CA VAL A 110 -8.44 8.84 19.07
C VAL A 110 -9.43 8.17 18.13
N SER A 111 -9.12 8.11 16.83
CA SER A 111 -9.99 7.44 15.85
C SER A 111 -10.05 5.92 16.05
N LEU A 112 -8.96 5.29 16.50
CA LEU A 112 -8.90 3.85 16.78
C LEU A 112 -9.72 3.43 18.01
N ASP A 113 -9.99 4.35 18.94
CA ASP A 113 -10.86 4.08 20.09
C ASP A 113 -12.32 3.80 19.66
N GLN A 114 -12.68 4.15 18.41
CA GLN A 114 -13.96 3.79 17.82
C GLN A 114 -13.98 2.32 17.40
N LYS A 115 -15.07 1.61 17.74
CA LYS A 115 -15.22 0.19 17.43
C LYS A 115 -15.15 -0.09 15.92
N GLY A 116 -14.38 -1.11 15.57
CA GLY A 116 -14.29 -1.63 14.20
C GLY A 116 -13.32 -0.90 13.29
N LEU A 117 -12.53 0.07 13.80
CA LEU A 117 -11.46 0.72 13.04
C LEU A 117 -10.11 0.05 13.28
N THR A 118 -9.28 0.01 12.27
CA THR A 118 -7.92 -0.53 12.32
C THR A 118 -7.00 0.23 11.36
N LEU A 119 -5.69 0.18 11.62
CA LEU A 119 -4.67 0.76 10.74
C LEU A 119 -4.03 -0.34 9.89
N ILE A 120 -3.99 -0.12 8.58
CA ILE A 120 -3.55 -1.11 7.60
C ILE A 120 -2.55 -0.47 6.65
N PRO A 121 -1.42 -1.14 6.33
CA PRO A 121 -0.52 -0.68 5.28
C PRO A 121 -1.19 -0.87 3.92
N LEU A 122 -1.23 0.20 3.13
CA LEU A 122 -1.85 0.20 1.79
C LEU A 122 -0.83 0.04 0.69
N ASN A 123 0.26 0.78 0.73
CA ASN A 123 1.33 0.69 -0.25
C ASN A 123 2.67 1.16 0.30
N LEU A 124 3.75 0.68 -0.33
CA LEU A 124 5.11 1.19 -0.19
C LEU A 124 5.52 1.85 -1.50
N HIS A 125 6.12 3.01 -1.42
CA HIS A 125 6.57 3.76 -2.59
C HIS A 125 7.87 4.53 -2.30
N LEU A 126 8.59 4.85 -3.37
CA LEU A 126 9.70 5.80 -3.30
C LEU A 126 9.15 7.23 -3.38
N LYS A 127 9.72 8.11 -2.58
CA LYS A 127 9.56 9.56 -2.69
C LYS A 127 10.96 10.18 -2.71
N GLY A 128 11.46 10.46 -3.90
CA GLY A 128 12.89 10.71 -4.09
C GLY A 128 13.73 9.48 -3.71
N SER A 129 14.64 9.64 -2.77
CA SER A 129 15.49 8.54 -2.25
C SER A 129 14.87 7.79 -1.08
N TRP A 130 13.76 8.28 -0.51
CA TRP A 130 13.15 7.74 0.70
C TRP A 130 12.07 6.71 0.39
N ILE A 131 12.05 5.64 1.18
CA ILE A 131 10.93 4.69 1.17
C ILE A 131 9.87 5.23 2.13
N LYS A 132 8.67 5.44 1.59
CA LYS A 132 7.48 5.86 2.32
C LYS A 132 6.44 4.75 2.30
N ILE A 133 5.62 4.72 3.34
CA ILE A 133 4.48 3.82 3.45
C ILE A 133 3.20 4.62 3.66
N THR A 134 2.16 4.28 2.91
CA THR A 134 0.82 4.84 3.12
C THR A 134 0.04 3.90 4.02
N ILE A 135 -0.41 4.43 5.14
CA ILE A 135 -1.27 3.72 6.10
C ILE A 135 -2.71 4.19 5.91
N GLY A 136 -3.65 3.28 5.93
CA GLY A 136 -5.08 3.56 5.88
C GLY A 136 -5.75 3.30 7.23
N LEU A 137 -6.59 4.24 7.68
CA LEU A 137 -7.58 3.98 8.71
C LEU A 137 -8.77 3.30 8.05
N GLY A 138 -8.98 2.05 8.35
CA GLY A 138 -9.97 1.22 7.67
C GLY A 138 -11.03 0.65 8.62
N LYS A 139 -12.24 0.53 8.10
CA LYS A 139 -13.37 -0.18 8.71
C LYS A 139 -13.58 -1.50 7.98
N GLY A 140 -13.62 -2.62 8.70
CA GLY A 140 -13.87 -3.94 8.12
C GLY A 140 -15.21 -3.98 7.39
N ARG A 141 -15.22 -4.40 6.13
CA ARG A 141 -16.45 -4.57 5.33
C ARG A 141 -17.16 -5.87 5.70
N LYS A 142 -18.49 -5.82 5.80
CA LYS A 142 -19.33 -7.01 5.99
C LYS A 142 -19.32 -7.86 4.72
N LEU A 143 -19.58 -9.16 4.85
CA LEU A 143 -19.62 -10.10 3.72
C LEU A 143 -20.64 -9.69 2.64
N HIS A 144 -21.75 -9.07 3.02
CA HIS A 144 -22.76 -8.58 2.10
C HIS A 144 -22.23 -7.43 1.24
N ASP A 145 -21.52 -6.47 1.83
CA ASP A 145 -20.94 -5.32 1.14
C ASP A 145 -19.88 -5.74 0.13
N LYS A 146 -19.07 -6.76 0.49
CA LYS A 146 -18.06 -7.34 -0.39
C LYS A 146 -18.68 -7.95 -1.66
N ARG A 147 -19.78 -8.67 -1.52
CA ARG A 147 -20.50 -9.28 -2.66
C ARG A 147 -21.13 -8.25 -3.59
N GLN A 148 -21.62 -7.13 -3.05
CA GLN A 148 -22.16 -6.04 -3.86
C GLN A 148 -21.06 -5.32 -4.65
N ASP A 149 -19.91 -5.05 -4.04
CA ASP A 149 -18.75 -4.46 -4.71
C ASP A 149 -18.23 -5.33 -5.85
N GLU A 150 -18.18 -6.65 -5.65
CA GLU A 150 -17.76 -7.61 -6.67
C GLU A 150 -18.72 -7.62 -7.86
N LYS A 151 -20.03 -7.66 -7.61
CA LYS A 151 -21.07 -7.57 -8.65
C LYS A 151 -20.98 -6.26 -9.43
N SER A 152 -20.83 -5.13 -8.76
CA SER A 152 -20.70 -3.82 -9.39
C SER A 152 -19.46 -3.72 -10.29
N LYS A 153 -18.34 -4.27 -9.85
CA LYS A 153 -17.10 -4.32 -10.63
C LYS A 153 -17.22 -5.24 -11.85
N GLN A 154 -17.94 -6.35 -11.71
CA GLN A 154 -18.16 -7.28 -12.80
C GLN A 154 -19.06 -6.65 -13.88
N ILE A 155 -20.17 -6.04 -13.49
CA ILE A 155 -21.06 -5.29 -14.39
C ILE A 155 -20.31 -4.17 -15.12
N ALA A 156 -19.51 -3.37 -14.40
CA ALA A 156 -18.72 -2.31 -15.00
C ALA A 156 -17.68 -2.83 -16.01
N LYS A 157 -17.08 -4.02 -15.74
CA LYS A 157 -16.14 -4.67 -16.65
C LYS A 157 -16.84 -5.18 -17.91
N GLU A 158 -18.01 -5.78 -17.76
CA GLU A 158 -18.81 -6.28 -18.89
C GLU A 158 -19.33 -5.14 -19.77
N THR A 159 -19.81 -4.04 -19.17
CA THR A 159 -20.24 -2.84 -19.89
C THR A 159 -19.07 -2.22 -20.67
N ARG A 160 -17.88 -2.12 -20.08
CA ARG A 160 -16.68 -1.65 -20.79
C ARG A 160 -16.30 -2.55 -21.96
N ALA A 161 -16.38 -3.87 -21.77
CA ALA A 161 -16.05 -4.83 -22.82
C ALA A 161 -17.08 -4.80 -23.97
N ALA A 162 -18.37 -4.54 -23.67
CA ALA A 162 -19.42 -4.39 -24.65
C ALA A 162 -19.24 -3.12 -25.48
N VAL A 163 -18.95 -1.98 -24.83
CA VAL A 163 -18.70 -0.70 -25.53
C VAL A 163 -17.43 -0.75 -26.39
N ALA A 164 -16.41 -1.49 -26.02
CA ALA A 164 -15.18 -1.64 -26.79
C ALA A 164 -15.32 -2.54 -28.04
N ARG A 165 -16.45 -3.25 -28.18
CA ARG A 165 -16.77 -4.10 -29.36
C ARG A 165 -17.67 -3.45 -30.39
N LEU A 166 -18.15 -2.24 -30.12
CA LEU A 166 -18.88 -1.38 -31.04
C LEU A 166 -17.95 -0.45 -31.79
#